data_127b38e55ecd9869d765e653eae2072b
#
_entry.id   127b38e55ecd9869d765e653eae2072b
#
_cell.length_a   1.000
_cell.length_b   1.000
_cell.length_c   1.000
_cell.angle_alpha   90.00
_cell.angle_beta   90.00
_cell.angle_gamma   90.00
#
_symmetry.space_group_name_H-M   'P 1'
#
loop_
_entity.id
_entity.type
_entity.pdbx_description
1 polymer ?
#
loop_
_entity_poly.entity_id
_entity_poly.type
_entity_poly.pdbx_seq_one_letter_code
_entity_poly.pdbx_strand_id
1 'polypeptide(L)'
;MVKMNGKFMSNKKFEQLYMGLYVETKKLKPNKIVELGTGCGSCTVAMARTLQEIDNGGSIVTYEFERPTAGSGMGSDSNVSELYNRFTEIGLNEIVKLNVGDVFKTWVKNPTDFDLLYIDLDNTWDKVYDVIMGNEFITSKIKEGATVFIEGGHPSHPRMNQSTLNDFNNKKGKEIFTFECLHGDRISLSKLTIV
;
A
#
# COMPACT_ATOMS: atom_id res chain seq x y z
N MET A 1 2.69 17.76 -16.18
CA MET A 1 3.21 16.38 -16.35
C MET A 1 4.62 16.35 -15.79
N VAL A 2 4.79 15.88 -14.56
CA VAL A 2 6.10 15.80 -13.90
C VAL A 2 6.88 14.68 -14.59
N LYS A 3 8.00 15.02 -15.26
CA LYS A 3 8.94 14.01 -15.77
C LYS A 3 9.56 13.32 -14.57
N MET A 4 8.97 12.21 -14.15
CA MET A 4 9.64 11.31 -13.22
C MET A 4 10.81 10.67 -13.98
N ASN A 5 12.04 10.99 -13.60
CA ASN A 5 13.23 10.43 -14.21
C ASN A 5 13.20 8.90 -14.13
N GLY A 6 13.07 8.29 -15.29
CA GLY A 6 12.86 6.95 -15.80
C GLY A 6 13.24 5.68 -15.02
N LYS A 7 13.74 5.72 -13.79
CA LYS A 7 14.11 4.50 -13.06
C LYS A 7 13.01 3.91 -12.18
N PHE A 8 12.03 4.71 -11.74
CA PHE A 8 10.95 4.24 -10.85
C PHE A 8 9.69 3.79 -11.59
N MET A 9 9.48 4.13 -12.85
CA MET A 9 8.25 3.83 -13.60
C MET A 9 8.50 3.04 -14.89
N SER A 10 9.52 2.20 -14.93
CA SER A 10 9.87 1.45 -16.17
C SER A 10 8.93 0.28 -16.50
N ASN A 11 8.00 -0.08 -15.63
CA ASN A 11 7.11 -1.21 -15.87
C ASN A 11 5.67 -0.74 -16.15
N LYS A 12 5.28 -0.71 -17.43
CA LYS A 12 3.92 -0.34 -17.87
C LYS A 12 2.79 -1.13 -17.18
N LYS A 13 3.10 -2.32 -16.66
CA LYS A 13 2.13 -3.13 -15.92
C LYS A 13 1.62 -2.45 -14.65
N PHE A 14 2.45 -1.63 -14.00
CA PHE A 14 2.14 -0.99 -12.74
C PHE A 14 1.71 0.47 -12.90
N GLU A 15 1.74 1.00 -14.13
CA GLU A 15 1.44 2.41 -14.38
C GLU A 15 0.03 2.79 -13.90
N GLN A 16 -0.95 1.94 -14.13
CA GLN A 16 -2.33 2.17 -13.70
C GLN A 16 -2.48 2.15 -12.17
N LEU A 17 -1.73 1.27 -11.47
CA LEU A 17 -1.69 1.24 -10.01
C LEU A 17 -1.11 2.54 -9.46
N TYR A 18 0.03 2.99 -9.99
CA TYR A 18 0.69 4.21 -9.52
C TYR A 18 -0.16 5.46 -9.79
N MET A 19 -0.77 5.53 -10.98
CA MET A 19 -1.71 6.60 -11.33
C MET A 19 -2.96 6.55 -10.46
N GLY A 20 -3.47 5.36 -10.16
CA GLY A 20 -4.58 5.17 -9.23
C GLY A 20 -4.26 5.70 -7.84
N LEU A 21 -3.11 5.32 -7.27
CA LEU A 21 -2.66 5.82 -5.97
C LEU A 21 -2.49 7.35 -5.98
N TYR A 22 -1.90 7.92 -7.03
CA TYR A 22 -1.80 9.37 -7.18
C TYR A 22 -3.18 10.04 -7.17
N VAL A 23 -4.12 9.57 -7.99
CA VAL A 23 -5.46 10.16 -8.13
C VAL A 23 -6.25 10.03 -6.83
N GLU A 24 -6.26 8.84 -6.22
CA GLU A 24 -7.05 8.60 -5.02
C GLU A 24 -6.44 9.31 -3.79
N THR A 25 -5.12 9.35 -3.65
CA THR A 25 -4.45 10.15 -2.61
C THR A 25 -4.77 11.63 -2.76
N LYS A 26 -4.81 12.15 -4.00
CA LYS A 26 -5.16 13.54 -4.28
C LYS A 26 -6.60 13.88 -3.94
N LYS A 27 -7.53 12.95 -4.13
CA LYS A 27 -8.95 13.10 -3.73
C LYS A 27 -9.11 13.09 -2.21
N LEU A 28 -8.45 12.16 -1.53
CA LEU A 28 -8.57 11.94 -0.09
C LEU A 28 -7.85 13.01 0.74
N LYS A 29 -6.74 13.56 0.22
CA LYS A 29 -5.86 14.53 0.91
C LYS A 29 -5.47 14.09 2.32
N PRO A 30 -4.97 12.86 2.51
CA PRO A 30 -4.64 12.35 3.83
C PRO A 30 -3.46 13.11 4.43
N ASN A 31 -3.44 13.26 5.76
CA ASN A 31 -2.28 13.79 6.49
C ASN A 31 -1.29 12.68 6.87
N LYS A 32 -1.80 11.48 7.08
CA LYS A 32 -0.98 10.34 7.51
C LYS A 32 -1.27 9.12 6.65
N ILE A 33 -0.27 8.68 5.92
CA ILE A 33 -0.32 7.44 5.13
C ILE A 33 0.56 6.40 5.80
N VAL A 34 0.04 5.20 5.94
CA VAL A 34 0.83 4.01 6.25
C VAL A 34 0.82 3.09 5.04
N GLU A 35 2.00 2.69 4.59
CA GLU A 35 2.20 1.73 3.51
C GLU A 35 2.87 0.47 4.06
N LEU A 36 2.26 -0.67 3.80
CA LEU A 36 2.79 -1.98 4.17
C LEU A 36 3.25 -2.71 2.91
N GLY A 37 4.56 -2.84 2.74
CA GLY A 37 5.21 -3.34 1.54
C GLY A 37 5.68 -2.20 0.62
N THR A 38 6.88 -1.69 0.89
CA THR A 38 7.49 -0.62 0.08
C THR A 38 7.89 -1.12 -1.31
N GLY A 39 8.34 -2.37 -1.40
CA GLY A 39 8.83 -2.96 -2.64
C GLY A 39 9.95 -2.12 -3.26
N CYS A 40 9.80 -1.74 -4.53
CA CYS A 40 10.75 -0.86 -5.22
C CYS A 40 10.53 0.65 -4.90
N GLY A 41 9.56 1.00 -4.07
CA GLY A 41 9.23 2.36 -3.68
C GLY A 41 8.38 3.16 -4.67
N SER A 42 7.90 2.56 -5.75
CA SER A 42 7.15 3.30 -6.77
C SER A 42 5.77 3.76 -6.27
N CYS A 43 5.08 2.93 -5.47
CA CYS A 43 3.81 3.30 -4.82
C CYS A 43 4.04 4.42 -3.81
N THR A 44 5.08 4.28 -2.97
CA THR A 44 5.52 5.32 -2.03
C THR A 44 5.76 6.66 -2.73
N VAL A 45 6.50 6.65 -3.85
CA VAL A 45 6.80 7.87 -4.63
C VAL A 45 5.53 8.49 -5.19
N ALA A 46 4.60 7.68 -5.73
CA ALA A 46 3.34 8.20 -6.27
C ALA A 46 2.53 8.94 -5.18
N MET A 47 2.37 8.33 -4.01
CA MET A 47 1.66 8.95 -2.88
C MET A 47 2.42 10.16 -2.32
N ALA A 48 3.75 10.07 -2.14
CA ALA A 48 4.56 11.17 -1.60
C ALA A 48 4.58 12.40 -2.50
N ARG A 49 4.69 12.23 -3.82
CA ARG A 49 4.58 13.34 -4.78
C ARG A 49 3.21 13.99 -4.72
N THR A 50 2.17 13.19 -4.52
CA THR A 50 0.82 13.73 -4.35
C THR A 50 0.73 14.57 -3.07
N LEU A 51 1.31 14.13 -1.96
CA LEU A 51 1.34 14.93 -0.73
C LEU A 51 2.11 16.24 -0.90
N GLN A 52 3.23 16.24 -1.64
CA GLN A 52 3.95 17.46 -2.00
C GLN A 52 3.08 18.44 -2.80
N GLU A 53 2.31 17.94 -3.76
CA GLU A 53 1.42 18.77 -4.59
C GLU A 53 0.22 19.31 -3.81
N ILE A 54 -0.30 18.55 -2.84
CA ILE A 54 -1.41 18.97 -1.99
C ILE A 54 -0.95 20.02 -0.97
N ASP A 55 0.32 19.96 -0.56
CA ASP A 55 0.97 20.86 0.41
C ASP A 55 0.19 21.00 1.74
N ASN A 56 -0.31 19.86 2.24
CA ASN A 56 -1.07 19.78 3.49
C ASN A 56 -0.23 19.37 4.72
N GLY A 57 1.09 19.27 4.57
CA GLY A 57 1.99 18.77 5.60
C GLY A 57 1.89 17.26 5.84
N GLY A 58 1.29 16.52 4.92
CA GLY A 58 1.11 15.08 5.03
C GLY A 58 2.42 14.30 4.95
N SER A 59 2.41 13.08 5.52
CA SER A 59 3.58 12.21 5.60
C SER A 59 3.22 10.75 5.34
N ILE A 60 4.23 9.97 4.96
CA ILE A 60 4.14 8.53 4.75
C ILE A 60 5.09 7.80 5.69
N VAL A 61 4.58 6.77 6.34
CA VAL A 61 5.40 5.77 7.02
C VAL A 61 5.26 4.47 6.23
N THR A 62 6.36 4.02 5.64
CA THR A 62 6.37 2.79 4.83
C THR A 62 7.22 1.71 5.49
N TYR A 63 6.84 0.45 5.29
CA TYR A 63 7.45 -0.72 5.92
C TYR A 63 7.92 -1.72 4.88
N GLU A 64 9.18 -2.18 5.01
CA GLU A 64 9.79 -3.20 4.14
C GLU A 64 10.58 -4.22 4.95
N PHE A 65 10.67 -5.45 4.45
CA PHE A 65 11.57 -6.43 5.02
C PHE A 65 13.03 -6.05 4.81
N GLU A 66 13.90 -6.44 5.73
CA GLU A 66 15.36 -6.20 5.65
C GLU A 66 15.97 -6.82 4.38
N ARG A 67 15.38 -7.94 3.93
CA ARG A 67 15.73 -8.59 2.65
C ARG A 67 14.44 -8.76 1.86
N PRO A 68 14.22 -7.96 0.81
CA PRO A 68 13.08 -8.12 -0.06
C PRO A 68 13.06 -9.54 -0.65
N THR A 69 11.90 -10.18 -0.59
CA THR A 69 11.72 -11.49 -1.20
C THR A 69 11.80 -11.40 -2.72
N ALA A 70 12.28 -12.46 -3.37
CA ALA A 70 12.23 -12.58 -4.82
C ALA A 70 10.78 -12.36 -5.28
N GLY A 71 10.53 -11.30 -6.04
CA GLY A 71 9.17 -10.90 -6.45
C GLY A 71 8.74 -9.50 -6.00
N SER A 72 9.46 -8.86 -5.08
CA SER A 72 9.17 -7.50 -4.61
C SER A 72 9.38 -6.39 -5.66
N GLY A 73 9.69 -6.74 -6.91
CA GLY A 73 10.02 -5.77 -7.96
C GLY A 73 11.39 -5.10 -7.79
N MET A 74 12.05 -5.34 -6.66
CA MET A 74 13.47 -4.99 -6.47
C MET A 74 14.31 -6.12 -7.08
N GLY A 75 15.31 -5.78 -7.90
CA GLY A 75 16.29 -6.75 -8.35
C GLY A 75 16.96 -7.44 -7.13
N SER A 76 17.46 -8.64 -7.32
CA SER A 76 18.07 -9.47 -6.26
C SER A 76 19.16 -8.78 -5.42
N ASP A 77 19.65 -7.65 -5.89
CA ASP A 77 20.75 -6.90 -5.30
C ASP A 77 20.32 -5.57 -4.63
N SER A 78 19.02 -5.21 -4.70
CA SER A 78 18.52 -3.98 -4.07
C SER A 78 18.32 -4.22 -2.58
N ASN A 79 18.92 -3.38 -1.77
CA ASN A 79 18.75 -3.39 -0.32
C ASN A 79 17.97 -2.15 0.15
N VAL A 80 17.51 -2.18 1.39
CA VAL A 80 16.76 -1.08 2.00
C VAL A 80 17.53 0.24 2.01
N SER A 81 18.88 0.19 2.09
CA SER A 81 19.72 1.37 2.03
C SER A 81 19.63 2.09 0.69
N GLU A 82 19.44 1.35 -0.41
CA GLU A 82 19.21 1.96 -1.72
C GLU A 82 17.86 2.66 -1.81
N LEU A 83 16.82 2.12 -1.22
CA LEU A 83 15.52 2.79 -1.15
C LEU A 83 15.63 4.12 -0.41
N TYR A 84 16.28 4.13 0.74
CA TYR A 84 16.49 5.33 1.51
C TYR A 84 17.27 6.40 0.71
N ASN A 85 18.38 5.99 0.07
CA ASN A 85 19.17 6.88 -0.78
C ASN A 85 18.33 7.44 -1.94
N ARG A 86 17.52 6.62 -2.59
CA ARG A 86 16.63 7.04 -3.68
C ARG A 86 15.59 8.06 -3.22
N PHE A 87 14.94 7.86 -2.06
CA PHE A 87 14.00 8.85 -1.52
C PHE A 87 14.70 10.17 -1.20
N THR A 88 15.95 10.12 -0.70
CA THR A 88 16.77 11.30 -0.44
C THR A 88 17.15 12.02 -1.74
N GLU A 89 17.65 11.30 -2.73
CA GLU A 89 18.05 11.85 -4.03
C GLU A 89 16.92 12.58 -4.76
N ILE A 90 15.68 12.12 -4.58
CA ILE A 90 14.50 12.75 -5.19
C ILE A 90 13.76 13.71 -4.26
N GLY A 91 14.34 14.03 -3.08
CA GLY A 91 13.80 15.02 -2.15
C GLY A 91 12.51 14.60 -1.43
N LEU A 92 12.38 13.34 -1.07
CA LEU A 92 11.22 12.79 -0.35
C LEU A 92 11.51 12.41 1.10
N ASN A 93 12.73 12.55 1.58
CA ASN A 93 13.17 12.16 2.93
C ASN A 93 12.42 12.89 4.07
N GLU A 94 11.89 14.09 3.82
CA GLU A 94 11.10 14.85 4.81
C GLU A 94 9.64 14.35 4.89
N ILE A 95 9.14 13.67 3.84
CA ILE A 95 7.75 13.20 3.76
C ILE A 95 7.67 11.70 4.01
N VAL A 96 8.70 10.94 3.61
CA VAL A 96 8.72 9.47 3.67
C VAL A 96 9.65 8.99 4.78
N LYS A 97 9.09 8.24 5.72
CA LYS A 97 9.84 7.49 6.72
C LYS A 97 9.81 6.00 6.37
N LEU A 98 10.96 5.44 6.03
CA LEU A 98 11.11 4.01 5.77
C LEU A 98 11.45 3.27 7.07
N ASN A 99 10.67 2.25 7.41
CA ASN A 99 10.95 1.33 8.50
C ASN A 99 11.26 -0.06 7.94
N VAL A 100 12.18 -0.75 8.61
CA VAL A 100 12.65 -2.07 8.21
C VAL A 100 12.22 -3.10 9.23
N GLY A 101 11.70 -4.22 8.77
CA GLY A 101 11.33 -5.34 9.60
C GLY A 101 10.01 -6.00 9.21
N ASP A 102 9.69 -7.07 9.92
CA ASP A 102 8.43 -7.79 9.75
C ASP A 102 7.26 -6.91 10.24
N VAL A 103 6.40 -6.49 9.34
CA VAL A 103 5.27 -5.60 9.63
C VAL A 103 4.32 -6.18 10.69
N PHE A 104 4.15 -7.48 10.75
CA PHE A 104 3.32 -8.14 11.77
C PHE A 104 3.94 -8.07 13.16
N LYS A 105 5.27 -8.00 13.25
CA LYS A 105 5.99 -7.87 14.52
C LYS A 105 6.22 -6.42 14.93
N THR A 106 6.22 -5.51 13.99
CA THR A 106 6.49 -4.09 14.21
C THR A 106 5.19 -3.29 14.23
N TRP A 107 4.63 -2.97 13.07
CA TRP A 107 3.51 -2.04 12.98
C TRP A 107 2.18 -2.62 13.47
N VAL A 108 1.83 -3.86 13.11
CA VAL A 108 0.54 -4.46 13.53
C VAL A 108 0.44 -4.58 15.06
N LYS A 109 1.58 -4.79 15.74
CA LYS A 109 1.60 -4.81 17.22
C LYS A 109 1.47 -3.42 17.85
N ASN A 110 2.07 -2.41 17.23
CA ASN A 110 2.11 -1.04 17.73
C ASN A 110 1.80 -0.07 16.58
N PRO A 111 0.55 -0.05 16.10
CA PRO A 111 0.18 0.75 14.93
C PRO A 111 0.28 2.24 15.23
N THR A 112 0.78 2.98 14.26
CA THR A 112 0.74 4.44 14.26
C THR A 112 -0.59 4.91 13.67
N ASP A 113 -0.99 6.13 13.99
CA ASP A 113 -2.19 6.76 13.46
C ASP A 113 -2.10 6.94 11.92
N PHE A 114 -3.24 6.81 11.23
CA PHE A 114 -3.33 6.92 9.77
C PHE A 114 -4.72 7.37 9.31
N ASP A 115 -4.75 8.08 8.18
CA ASP A 115 -5.96 8.42 7.43
C ASP A 115 -6.11 7.50 6.21
N LEU A 116 -4.98 7.01 5.69
CA LEU A 116 -4.90 6.07 4.57
C LEU A 116 -3.93 4.95 4.91
N LEU A 117 -4.41 3.71 4.78
CA LEU A 117 -3.61 2.49 4.86
C LEU A 117 -3.54 1.85 3.48
N TYR A 118 -2.33 1.66 2.95
CA TYR A 118 -2.09 0.90 1.72
C TYR A 118 -1.38 -0.41 2.02
N ILE A 119 -1.94 -1.54 1.57
CA ILE A 119 -1.44 -2.89 1.84
C ILE A 119 -1.00 -3.55 0.53
N ASP A 120 0.30 -3.86 0.43
CA ASP A 120 0.94 -4.55 -0.70
C ASP A 120 2.01 -5.54 -0.20
N LEU A 121 1.58 -6.55 0.56
CA LEU A 121 2.41 -7.54 1.26
C LEU A 121 2.49 -8.89 0.51
N ASP A 122 2.51 -8.91 -0.82
CA ASP A 122 2.24 -10.15 -1.56
C ASP A 122 0.88 -10.73 -1.14
N ASN A 123 -0.17 -9.93 -1.35
CA ASN A 123 -1.46 -10.04 -0.70
C ASN A 123 -2.16 -11.40 -0.88
N THR A 124 -2.75 -11.84 0.22
CA THR A 124 -3.83 -12.83 0.30
C THR A 124 -4.89 -12.32 1.27
N TRP A 125 -6.12 -12.80 1.20
CA TRP A 125 -7.19 -12.38 2.12
C TRP A 125 -6.88 -12.70 3.58
N ASP A 126 -6.17 -13.79 3.86
CA ASP A 126 -5.72 -14.10 5.22
C ASP A 126 -4.72 -13.06 5.73
N LYS A 127 -3.72 -12.63 4.93
CA LYS A 127 -2.77 -11.58 5.31
C LYS A 127 -3.46 -10.22 5.54
N VAL A 128 -4.36 -9.84 4.64
CA VAL A 128 -5.14 -8.60 4.80
C VAL A 128 -5.99 -8.65 6.06
N TYR A 129 -6.60 -9.79 6.35
CA TYR A 129 -7.35 -10.02 7.57
C TYR A 129 -6.46 -9.89 8.82
N ASP A 130 -5.30 -10.53 8.83
CA ASP A 130 -4.37 -10.49 9.96
C ASP A 130 -3.83 -9.06 10.21
N VAL A 131 -3.63 -8.27 9.16
CA VAL A 131 -3.29 -6.85 9.30
C VAL A 131 -4.43 -6.06 9.94
N ILE A 132 -5.63 -6.16 9.40
CA ILE A 132 -6.76 -5.30 9.78
C ILE A 132 -7.37 -5.73 11.11
N MET A 133 -7.58 -7.03 11.30
CA MET A 133 -8.25 -7.59 12.47
C MET A 133 -7.27 -7.97 13.58
N GLY A 134 -5.97 -7.97 13.31
CA GLY A 134 -4.92 -8.30 14.27
C GLY A 134 -4.71 -7.25 15.35
N ASN A 135 -5.30 -6.05 15.20
CA ASN A 135 -5.20 -4.98 16.18
C ASN A 135 -6.47 -4.13 16.21
N GLU A 136 -7.05 -3.95 17.40
CA GLU A 136 -8.29 -3.18 17.60
C GLU A 136 -8.16 -1.71 17.18
N PHE A 137 -6.98 -1.11 17.36
CA PHE A 137 -6.75 0.27 16.93
C PHE A 137 -6.91 0.41 15.41
N ILE A 138 -6.35 -0.53 14.62
CA ILE A 138 -6.46 -0.51 13.15
C ILE A 138 -7.94 -0.61 12.74
N THR A 139 -8.65 -1.59 13.32
CA THR A 139 -10.08 -1.79 13.04
C THR A 139 -10.91 -0.55 13.42
N SER A 140 -10.61 0.08 14.57
CA SER A 140 -11.28 1.29 15.04
C SER A 140 -11.06 2.46 14.08
N LYS A 141 -9.82 2.72 13.67
CA LYS A 141 -9.49 3.77 12.71
C LYS A 141 -10.24 3.62 11.38
N ILE A 142 -10.38 2.39 10.88
CA ILE A 142 -11.14 2.13 9.65
C ILE A 142 -12.62 2.42 9.86
N LYS A 143 -13.20 2.02 11.00
CA LYS A 143 -14.60 2.31 11.35
C LYS A 143 -14.86 3.82 11.56
N GLU A 144 -13.84 4.56 11.99
CA GLU A 144 -13.87 6.02 12.12
C GLU A 144 -13.72 6.77 10.79
N GLY A 145 -13.47 6.07 9.69
CA GLY A 145 -13.45 6.63 8.35
C GLY A 145 -12.08 6.63 7.64
N ALA A 146 -11.04 6.07 8.27
CA ALA A 146 -9.78 5.88 7.56
C ALA A 146 -9.97 4.96 6.35
N THR A 147 -9.33 5.32 5.24
CA THR A 147 -9.44 4.56 3.99
C THR A 147 -8.40 3.45 3.93
N VAL A 148 -8.80 2.28 3.46
CA VAL A 148 -7.88 1.18 3.17
C VAL A 148 -7.83 0.92 1.67
N PHE A 149 -6.63 0.94 1.12
CA PHE A 149 -6.35 0.46 -0.23
C PHE A 149 -5.53 -0.82 -0.19
N ILE A 150 -5.80 -1.70 -1.14
CA ILE A 150 -5.06 -2.95 -1.35
C ILE A 150 -4.58 -3.04 -2.80
N GLU A 151 -3.41 -3.63 -3.02
CA GLU A 151 -3.08 -4.17 -4.34
C GLU A 151 -3.92 -5.42 -4.57
N GLY A 152 -4.67 -5.45 -5.69
CA GLY A 152 -5.58 -6.55 -6.05
C GLY A 152 -7.01 -6.08 -6.27
N GLY A 153 -7.93 -7.06 -6.39
CA GLY A 153 -9.37 -6.83 -6.56
C GLY A 153 -9.88 -7.01 -7.99
N HIS A 154 -9.04 -6.88 -9.01
CA HIS A 154 -9.47 -7.11 -10.39
C HIS A 154 -9.84 -8.62 -10.61
N PRO A 155 -10.87 -8.93 -11.42
CA PRO A 155 -11.26 -10.33 -11.69
C PRO A 155 -10.14 -11.22 -12.20
N SER A 156 -9.17 -10.68 -12.91
CA SER A 156 -8.00 -11.43 -13.41
C SER A 156 -6.84 -11.55 -12.41
N HIS A 157 -6.94 -10.94 -11.23
CA HIS A 157 -5.91 -11.08 -10.20
C HIS A 157 -5.91 -12.52 -9.63
N PRO A 158 -4.74 -13.21 -9.58
CA PRO A 158 -4.72 -14.65 -9.29
C PRO A 158 -5.13 -15.01 -7.86
N ARG A 159 -4.96 -14.10 -6.89
CA ARG A 159 -5.18 -14.36 -5.47
C ARG A 159 -6.17 -13.42 -4.79
N MET A 160 -6.33 -12.23 -5.34
CA MET A 160 -7.12 -11.14 -4.75
C MET A 160 -8.21 -10.71 -5.73
N ASN A 161 -9.24 -11.53 -5.88
CA ASN A 161 -10.41 -11.28 -6.73
C ASN A 161 -11.70 -11.65 -6.00
N GLN A 162 -12.86 -11.40 -6.60
CA GLN A 162 -14.16 -11.65 -5.95
C GLN A 162 -14.37 -13.13 -5.60
N SER A 163 -13.93 -14.07 -6.44
CA SER A 163 -14.07 -15.49 -6.15
C SER A 163 -13.29 -15.90 -4.91
N THR A 164 -12.02 -15.49 -4.84
CA THR A 164 -11.15 -15.80 -3.68
C THR A 164 -11.61 -15.08 -2.41
N LEU A 165 -12.23 -13.90 -2.51
CA LEU A 165 -12.87 -13.26 -1.36
C LEU A 165 -14.11 -14.04 -0.87
N ASN A 166 -14.93 -14.50 -1.79
CA ASN A 166 -16.11 -15.32 -1.43
C ASN A 166 -15.69 -16.60 -0.71
N ASP A 167 -14.65 -17.29 -1.21
CA ASP A 167 -14.10 -18.48 -0.57
C ASP A 167 -13.54 -18.16 0.84
N PHE A 168 -12.88 -17.04 0.99
CA PHE A 168 -12.37 -16.57 2.28
C PHE A 168 -13.53 -16.27 3.26
N ASN A 169 -14.54 -15.51 2.85
CA ASN A 169 -15.70 -15.16 3.67
C ASN A 169 -16.49 -16.43 4.08
N ASN A 170 -16.69 -17.38 3.15
CA ASN A 170 -17.32 -18.67 3.42
C ASN A 170 -16.53 -19.47 4.47
N LYS A 171 -15.20 -19.53 4.35
CA LYS A 171 -14.33 -20.20 5.33
C LYS A 171 -14.44 -19.57 6.74
N LYS A 172 -14.64 -18.26 6.82
CA LYS A 172 -14.82 -17.54 8.10
C LYS A 172 -16.27 -17.61 8.62
N GLY A 173 -17.23 -18.16 7.83
CA GLY A 173 -18.63 -18.30 8.20
C GLY A 173 -19.43 -16.99 8.21
N LYS A 174 -18.87 -15.92 7.69
CA LYS A 174 -19.52 -14.59 7.57
C LYS A 174 -18.80 -13.73 6.55
N GLU A 175 -19.51 -12.75 6.02
CA GLU A 175 -18.89 -11.67 5.24
C GLU A 175 -18.06 -10.77 6.16
N ILE A 176 -16.80 -10.59 5.82
CA ILE A 176 -15.86 -9.76 6.60
C ILE A 176 -15.46 -8.53 5.82
N PHE A 177 -15.17 -8.73 4.52
CA PHE A 177 -14.73 -7.68 3.62
C PHE A 177 -15.59 -7.63 2.37
N THR A 178 -15.75 -6.41 1.87
CA THR A 178 -16.08 -6.12 0.48
C THR A 178 -15.01 -5.22 -0.12
N PHE A 179 -14.93 -5.12 -1.43
CA PHE A 179 -14.01 -4.21 -2.10
C PHE A 179 -14.60 -3.62 -3.37
N GLU A 180 -14.10 -2.46 -3.75
CA GLU A 180 -14.35 -1.81 -5.03
C GLU A 180 -13.02 -1.66 -5.77
N CYS A 181 -12.91 -2.27 -6.97
CA CYS A 181 -11.76 -2.10 -7.84
C CYS A 181 -11.84 -0.72 -8.50
N LEU A 182 -10.91 0.17 -8.15
CA LEU A 182 -10.93 1.56 -8.59
C LEU A 182 -10.13 1.77 -9.88
N HIS A 183 -8.93 1.20 -9.93
CA HIS A 183 -7.97 1.42 -11.01
C HIS A 183 -7.20 0.16 -11.32
N GLY A 184 -6.85 -0.02 -12.59
CA GLY A 184 -5.96 -1.07 -13.04
C GLY A 184 -6.65 -2.26 -13.67
N ASP A 185 -5.84 -3.23 -14.02
CA ASP A 185 -6.21 -4.52 -14.59
C ASP A 185 -5.68 -5.63 -13.65
N ARG A 186 -4.88 -6.54 -14.12
CA ARG A 186 -4.32 -7.63 -13.31
C ARG A 186 -3.55 -7.15 -12.07
N ILE A 187 -2.91 -5.99 -12.17
CA ILE A 187 -2.31 -5.26 -11.06
C ILE A 187 -3.19 -4.04 -10.83
N SER A 188 -3.94 -4.03 -9.76
CA SER A 188 -5.04 -3.11 -9.55
C SER A 188 -5.03 -2.50 -8.15
N LEU A 189 -5.63 -1.32 -8.05
CA LEU A 189 -5.91 -0.64 -6.79
C LEU A 189 -7.37 -0.84 -6.44
N SER A 190 -7.62 -1.37 -5.26
CA SER A 190 -8.98 -1.50 -4.74
C SER A 190 -9.13 -0.83 -3.39
N LYS A 191 -10.31 -0.25 -3.16
CA LYS A 191 -10.74 0.23 -1.85
C LYS A 191 -11.43 -0.91 -1.12
N LEU A 192 -10.95 -1.20 0.09
CA LEU A 192 -11.50 -2.23 0.95
C LEU A 192 -12.48 -1.63 1.96
N THR A 193 -13.53 -2.38 2.25
CA THR A 193 -14.51 -2.04 3.30
C THR A 193 -14.67 -3.23 4.25
N ILE A 194 -14.73 -2.96 5.55
CA ILE A 194 -15.13 -3.94 6.57
C ILE A 194 -16.66 -3.94 6.64
N VAL A 195 -17.26 -5.13 6.61
CA VAL A 195 -18.71 -5.33 6.72
C VAL A 195 -19.13 -5.48 8.19
#